data_78ef97c77bbca35abda1abacf1f51730
#
_entry.id   78ef97c77bbca35abda1abacf1f51730
#
_cell.length_a   1.000
_cell.length_b   1.000
_cell.length_c   1.000
_cell.angle_alpha   90.00
_cell.angle_beta   90.00
_cell.angle_gamma   90.00
#
_symmetry.space_group_name_H-M   'P 1'
#
loop_
_entity.id
_entity.type
_entity.pdbx_description
1 polymer ?
#
loop_
_entity_poly.entity_id
_entity_poly.type
_entity_poly.pdbx_seq_one_letter_code
_entity_poly.pdbx_strand_id
1 'polypeptide(L)'
;MHVRTTHSWALRPATPDDVEAIAEIRAVVMRPDLTRLGRYDEHRVRQRFRDSYVPEHTSVIVVEGRFAGSVTLRPFDDGWCLESFFLDERLQGQGIGSAVLSTLLERTDADGAPVRLNVLQGSAARRLYERYGFATEREDAIDVFMVRHPHTL
;
A
#
# COMPACT_ATOMS: atom_id res chain seq x y z
N MET A 1 -22.49 -7.44 2.17
CA MET A 1 -22.47 -6.36 3.19
C MET A 1 -21.41 -5.34 2.82
N HIS A 2 -21.78 -4.10 2.80
CA HIS A 2 -20.82 -3.03 2.50
C HIS A 2 -20.09 -2.61 3.76
N VAL A 3 -18.75 -2.57 3.68
CA VAL A 3 -17.95 -1.95 4.72
C VAL A 3 -18.05 -0.44 4.49
N ARG A 4 -18.68 0.25 5.40
CA ARG A 4 -18.76 1.70 5.34
C ARG A 4 -17.66 2.31 6.18
N THR A 5 -16.93 3.24 5.58
CA THR A 5 -16.03 4.07 6.36
C THR A 5 -16.86 5.10 7.12
N THR A 6 -16.54 5.31 8.41
CA THR A 6 -17.16 6.34 9.23
C THR A 6 -16.47 7.70 9.06
N HIS A 7 -15.36 7.72 8.31
CA HIS A 7 -14.53 8.90 8.09
C HIS A 7 -14.57 9.34 6.64
N SER A 8 -14.56 10.64 6.43
CA SER A 8 -14.34 11.22 5.12
C SER A 8 -12.89 11.04 4.72
N TRP A 9 -12.64 10.42 3.59
CA TRP A 9 -11.27 10.21 3.08
C TRP A 9 -11.15 10.67 1.63
N ALA A 10 -9.93 11.01 1.25
CA ALA A 10 -9.61 11.39 -0.11
C ALA A 10 -8.16 11.05 -0.41
N LEU A 11 -7.83 10.98 -1.71
CA LEU A 11 -6.46 10.90 -2.18
C LEU A 11 -6.06 12.25 -2.76
N ARG A 12 -4.88 12.72 -2.43
CA ARG A 12 -4.28 13.87 -3.10
C ARG A 12 -2.93 13.48 -3.68
N PRO A 13 -2.47 14.14 -4.75
CA PRO A 13 -1.13 13.90 -5.27
C PRO A 13 -0.08 14.20 -4.19
N ALA A 14 0.93 13.33 -4.09
CA ALA A 14 2.05 13.57 -3.22
C ALA A 14 2.99 14.61 -3.83
N THR A 15 3.75 15.28 -2.98
CA THR A 15 4.79 16.23 -3.38
C THR A 15 6.12 15.83 -2.77
N PRO A 16 7.26 16.40 -3.20
CA PRO A 16 8.52 16.11 -2.54
C PRO A 16 8.51 16.35 -1.03
N ASP A 17 7.71 17.30 -0.56
CA ASP A 17 7.63 17.64 0.87
C ASP A 17 6.96 16.56 1.72
N ASP A 18 6.26 15.62 1.12
CA ASP A 18 5.58 14.55 1.86
C ASP A 18 6.51 13.40 2.27
N VAL A 19 7.76 13.39 1.80
CA VAL A 19 8.66 12.26 1.97
C VAL A 19 8.87 11.86 3.43
N GLU A 20 9.09 12.83 4.32
CA GLU A 20 9.38 12.53 5.72
C GLU A 20 8.15 12.01 6.48
N ALA A 21 6.97 12.55 6.23
CA ALA A 21 5.75 12.05 6.86
C ALA A 21 5.47 10.60 6.45
N ILE A 22 5.70 10.27 5.18
CA ILE A 22 5.50 8.89 4.70
C ILE A 22 6.58 7.97 5.26
N ALA A 23 7.83 8.40 5.31
CA ALA A 23 8.91 7.60 5.90
C ALA A 23 8.60 7.26 7.36
N GLU A 24 8.05 8.20 8.12
CA GLU A 24 7.69 7.98 9.51
C GLU A 24 6.55 6.97 9.66
N ILE A 25 5.48 7.10 8.88
CA ILE A 25 4.37 6.16 8.96
C ILE A 25 4.80 4.76 8.53
N ARG A 26 5.66 4.65 7.54
CA ARG A 26 6.26 3.38 7.12
C ARG A 26 6.97 2.71 8.30
N ALA A 27 7.80 3.46 9.02
CA ALA A 27 8.55 2.93 10.15
C ALA A 27 7.63 2.37 11.24
N VAL A 28 6.56 3.09 11.54
CA VAL A 28 5.58 2.66 12.55
C VAL A 28 4.81 1.43 12.09
N VAL A 29 4.26 1.47 10.87
CA VAL A 29 3.38 0.42 10.36
C VAL A 29 4.14 -0.88 10.11
N MET A 30 5.36 -0.82 9.60
CA MET A 30 6.16 -2.01 9.27
C MET A 30 6.93 -2.59 10.44
N ARG A 31 7.03 -1.87 11.56
CA ARG A 31 7.86 -2.30 12.69
C ARG A 31 7.53 -3.69 13.23
N PRO A 32 6.26 -4.05 13.48
CA PRO A 32 5.95 -5.37 14.04
C PRO A 32 6.42 -6.51 13.13
N ASP A 33 6.11 -6.45 11.84
CA ASP A 33 6.47 -7.50 10.90
C ASP A 33 7.98 -7.58 10.68
N LEU A 34 8.64 -6.44 10.50
CA LEU A 34 10.09 -6.41 10.32
C LEU A 34 10.83 -6.91 11.56
N THR A 35 10.35 -6.56 12.75
CA THR A 35 10.94 -7.04 14.01
C THR A 35 10.81 -8.55 14.14
N ARG A 36 9.62 -9.09 13.83
CA ARG A 36 9.38 -10.54 13.86
C ARG A 36 10.30 -11.28 12.90
N LEU A 37 10.57 -10.70 11.74
CA LEU A 37 11.43 -11.30 10.71
C LEU A 37 12.93 -11.02 10.94
N GLY A 38 13.29 -10.30 12.01
CA GLY A 38 14.67 -9.95 12.30
C GLY A 38 15.27 -8.94 11.34
N ARG A 39 14.45 -8.09 10.72
CA ARG A 39 14.84 -7.13 9.68
C ARG A 39 14.58 -5.68 10.04
N TYR A 40 14.11 -5.38 11.24
CA TYR A 40 13.85 -4.00 11.61
C TYR A 40 15.14 -3.25 11.88
N ASP A 41 15.30 -2.12 11.19
CA ASP A 41 16.38 -1.16 11.40
C ASP A 41 15.77 0.23 11.28
N GLU A 42 15.88 1.01 12.34
CA GLU A 42 15.23 2.31 12.48
C GLU A 42 15.61 3.30 11.37
N HIS A 43 16.87 3.30 11.00
CA HIS A 43 17.36 4.19 9.95
C HIS A 43 17.00 3.64 8.56
N ARG A 44 17.24 2.35 8.34
CA ARG A 44 17.06 1.74 7.02
C ARG A 44 15.60 1.72 6.58
N VAL A 45 14.65 1.49 7.49
CA VAL A 45 13.23 1.47 7.14
C VAL A 45 12.77 2.82 6.57
N ARG A 46 13.31 3.91 7.07
CA ARG A 46 13.03 5.25 6.56
C ARG A 46 13.80 5.56 5.30
N GLN A 47 15.08 5.23 5.29
CA GLN A 47 15.97 5.56 4.17
C GLN A 47 15.58 4.81 2.89
N ARG A 48 15.13 3.57 3.00
CA ARG A 48 14.62 2.84 1.83
C ARG A 48 13.48 3.57 1.13
N PHE A 49 12.58 4.15 1.91
CA PHE A 49 11.50 4.93 1.33
C PHE A 49 12.04 6.20 0.65
N ARG A 50 12.95 6.92 1.33
CA ARG A 50 13.53 8.14 0.76
C ARG A 50 14.22 7.86 -0.57
N ASP A 51 14.95 6.75 -0.65
CA ASP A 51 15.72 6.38 -1.85
C ASP A 51 14.84 6.01 -3.04
N SER A 52 13.66 5.49 -2.79
CA SER A 52 12.76 4.99 -3.85
C SER A 52 11.52 5.86 -4.06
N TYR A 53 11.43 7.00 -3.38
CA TYR A 53 10.25 7.85 -3.42
C TYR A 53 10.00 8.42 -4.82
N VAL A 54 8.80 8.20 -5.32
CA VAL A 54 8.33 8.69 -6.63
C VAL A 54 7.04 9.49 -6.43
N PRO A 55 7.15 10.78 -6.05
CA PRO A 55 5.95 11.57 -5.75
C PRO A 55 4.95 11.62 -6.89
N GLU A 56 5.40 11.58 -8.14
CA GLU A 56 4.53 11.59 -9.32
C GLU A 56 3.63 10.36 -9.42
N HIS A 57 3.97 9.26 -8.73
CA HIS A 57 3.16 8.03 -8.70
C HIS A 57 2.60 7.73 -7.32
N THR A 58 2.72 8.66 -6.40
CA THR A 58 2.29 8.48 -5.01
C THR A 58 1.12 9.39 -4.70
N SER A 59 0.15 8.85 -3.97
CA SER A 59 -0.95 9.63 -3.42
C SER A 59 -0.86 9.62 -1.90
N VAL A 60 -1.19 10.76 -1.29
CA VAL A 60 -1.35 10.85 0.16
C VAL A 60 -2.81 10.54 0.49
N ILE A 61 -3.02 9.68 1.47
CA ILE A 61 -4.35 9.39 1.99
C ILE A 61 -4.66 10.45 3.05
N VAL A 62 -5.73 11.19 2.82
CA VAL A 62 -6.19 12.25 3.72
C VAL A 62 -7.48 11.79 4.36
N VAL A 63 -7.57 11.86 5.68
CA VAL A 63 -8.77 11.50 6.43
C VAL A 63 -9.14 12.67 7.33
N GLU A 64 -10.37 13.15 7.21
CA GLU A 64 -10.85 14.34 7.92
C GLU A 64 -9.90 15.54 7.75
N GLY A 65 -9.38 15.73 6.53
CA GLY A 65 -8.48 16.81 6.19
C GLY A 65 -7.06 16.68 6.68
N ARG A 66 -6.66 15.53 7.23
CA ARG A 66 -5.32 15.31 7.80
C ARG A 66 -4.60 14.18 7.09
N PHE A 67 -3.25 14.28 7.05
CA PHE A 67 -2.41 13.19 6.57
C PHE A 67 -2.70 11.92 7.37
N ALA A 68 -2.98 10.84 6.66
CA ALA A 68 -3.31 9.55 7.27
C ALA A 68 -2.48 8.39 6.72
N GLY A 69 -1.83 8.57 5.59
CA GLY A 69 -1.05 7.52 4.97
C GLY A 69 -0.70 7.83 3.53
N SER A 70 -0.32 6.80 2.81
CA SER A 70 0.10 6.92 1.42
C SER A 70 -0.21 5.65 0.64
N VAL A 71 -0.16 5.75 -0.67
CA VAL A 71 -0.15 4.61 -1.58
C VAL A 71 0.58 5.01 -2.86
N THR A 72 1.44 4.12 -3.35
CA THR A 72 2.15 4.32 -4.61
C THR A 72 1.66 3.29 -5.62
N LEU A 73 1.31 3.76 -6.80
CA LEU A 73 0.96 2.92 -7.93
C LEU A 73 1.80 3.39 -9.11
N ARG A 74 2.89 2.68 -9.40
CA ARG A 74 3.80 3.07 -10.46
C ARG A 74 3.77 2.08 -11.62
N PRO A 75 4.03 2.54 -12.84
CA PRO A 75 4.13 1.64 -13.99
C PRO A 75 5.24 0.61 -13.78
N PHE A 76 4.96 -0.63 -14.15
CA PHE A 76 5.92 -1.73 -14.01
C PHE A 76 5.61 -2.80 -15.06
N ASP A 77 6.57 -3.09 -15.93
CA ASP A 77 6.41 -4.03 -17.05
C ASP A 77 5.15 -3.69 -17.87
N ASP A 78 4.22 -4.63 -17.98
CA ASP A 78 2.97 -4.49 -18.73
C ASP A 78 1.81 -3.97 -17.87
N GLY A 79 2.08 -3.58 -16.65
CA GLY A 79 1.04 -3.19 -15.71
C GLY A 79 1.53 -2.21 -14.65
N TRP A 80 1.19 -2.49 -13.40
CA TRP A 80 1.43 -1.59 -12.28
C TRP A 80 2.05 -2.33 -11.11
N CYS A 81 2.82 -1.60 -10.31
CA CYS A 81 3.31 -2.06 -9.02
C CYS A 81 2.68 -1.21 -7.92
N LEU A 82 1.98 -1.87 -7.01
CA LEU A 82 1.39 -1.24 -5.82
C LEU A 82 2.40 -1.37 -4.69
N GLU A 83 2.79 -0.25 -4.10
CA GLU A 83 3.78 -0.25 -3.02
C GLU A 83 3.55 0.90 -2.07
N SER A 84 4.26 0.90 -0.93
CA SER A 84 4.19 1.96 0.06
C SER A 84 2.75 2.31 0.46
N PHE A 85 1.94 1.28 0.65
CA PHE A 85 0.54 1.42 1.06
C PHE A 85 0.47 1.34 2.57
N PHE A 86 0.41 2.50 3.20
CA PHE A 86 0.43 2.65 4.66
C PHE A 86 -0.78 3.46 5.11
N LEU A 87 -1.35 3.06 6.23
CA LEU A 87 -2.44 3.79 6.88
C LEU A 87 -2.14 3.88 8.37
N ASP A 88 -2.37 5.05 8.95
CA ASP A 88 -2.22 5.28 10.39
C ASP A 88 -2.94 4.16 11.17
N GLU A 89 -2.25 3.57 12.14
CA GLU A 89 -2.76 2.44 12.92
C GLU A 89 -4.12 2.73 13.55
N ARG A 90 -4.34 3.97 13.98
CA ARG A 90 -5.60 4.38 14.61
C ARG A 90 -6.78 4.35 13.65
N LEU A 91 -6.53 4.33 12.35
CA LEU A 91 -7.55 4.33 11.30
C LEU A 91 -7.72 2.96 10.64
N GLN A 92 -6.88 1.99 10.99
CA GLN A 92 -6.98 0.64 10.44
C GLN A 92 -8.21 -0.07 10.98
N GLY A 93 -8.73 -1.03 10.21
CA GLY A 93 -9.91 -1.79 10.59
C GLY A 93 -11.23 -1.07 10.42
N GLN A 94 -11.25 0.08 9.75
CA GLN A 94 -12.47 0.91 9.56
C GLN A 94 -12.91 0.99 8.09
N GLY A 95 -12.30 0.19 7.22
CA GLY A 95 -12.69 0.11 5.81
C GLY A 95 -12.02 1.12 4.89
N ILE A 96 -11.18 2.01 5.41
CA ILE A 96 -10.51 3.04 4.60
C ILE A 96 -9.52 2.38 3.62
N GLY A 97 -8.68 1.47 4.11
CA GLY A 97 -7.71 0.77 3.27
C GLY A 97 -8.39 0.00 2.13
N SER A 98 -9.50 -0.68 2.43
CA SER A 98 -10.29 -1.39 1.42
C SER A 98 -10.85 -0.42 0.38
N ALA A 99 -11.37 0.73 0.82
CA ALA A 99 -11.94 1.73 -0.08
C ALA A 99 -10.87 2.34 -1.00
N VAL A 100 -9.69 2.64 -0.46
CA VAL A 100 -8.56 3.14 -1.26
C VAL A 100 -8.15 2.10 -2.30
N LEU A 101 -7.94 0.85 -1.87
CA LEU A 101 -7.53 -0.23 -2.76
C LEU A 101 -8.56 -0.45 -3.87
N SER A 102 -9.84 -0.50 -3.52
CA SER A 102 -10.92 -0.66 -4.50
C SER A 102 -10.89 0.43 -5.57
N THR A 103 -10.69 1.68 -5.15
CA THR A 103 -10.61 2.82 -6.07
C THR A 103 -9.45 2.68 -7.06
N LEU A 104 -8.28 2.27 -6.57
CA LEU A 104 -7.11 2.08 -7.44
C LEU A 104 -7.30 0.91 -8.40
N LEU A 105 -7.87 -0.19 -7.93
CA LEU A 105 -8.07 -1.38 -8.76
C LEU A 105 -9.13 -1.16 -9.84
N GLU A 106 -10.11 -0.29 -9.61
CA GLU A 106 -11.03 0.12 -10.67
C GLU A 106 -10.28 0.78 -11.83
N ARG A 107 -9.28 1.61 -11.53
CA ARG A 107 -8.45 2.27 -12.56
C ARG A 107 -7.62 1.25 -13.33
N THR A 108 -6.97 0.33 -12.62
CA THR A 108 -6.11 -0.67 -13.29
C THR A 108 -6.94 -1.65 -14.09
N ASP A 109 -8.14 -2.00 -13.66
CA ASP A 109 -9.07 -2.84 -14.43
C ASP A 109 -9.53 -2.13 -15.71
N ALA A 110 -9.83 -0.84 -15.62
CA ALA A 110 -10.20 -0.05 -16.78
C ALA A 110 -9.08 -0.02 -17.83
N ASP A 111 -7.83 -0.02 -17.38
CA ASP A 111 -6.65 -0.08 -18.26
C ASP A 111 -6.37 -1.49 -18.77
N GLY A 112 -7.05 -2.52 -18.26
CA GLY A 112 -6.79 -3.90 -18.62
C GLY A 112 -5.42 -4.40 -18.16
N ALA A 113 -4.89 -3.84 -17.07
CA ALA A 113 -3.51 -4.06 -16.66
C ALA A 113 -3.39 -4.87 -15.37
N PRO A 114 -2.41 -5.78 -15.30
CA PRO A 114 -2.13 -6.49 -14.04
C PRO A 114 -1.47 -5.58 -13.02
N VAL A 115 -1.64 -5.94 -11.74
CA VAL A 115 -1.02 -5.24 -10.61
C VAL A 115 -0.19 -6.23 -9.81
N ARG A 116 1.05 -5.87 -9.53
CA ARG A 116 1.95 -6.67 -8.70
C ARG A 116 2.28 -5.93 -7.41
N LEU A 117 2.52 -6.69 -6.37
CA LEU A 117 2.97 -6.17 -5.09
C LEU A 117 3.76 -7.24 -4.34
N ASN A 118 4.44 -6.84 -3.30
CA ASN A 118 4.97 -7.79 -2.33
C ASN A 118 4.57 -7.38 -0.92
N VAL A 119 4.36 -8.37 -0.06
CA VAL A 119 4.09 -8.17 1.37
C VAL A 119 5.06 -9.02 2.17
N LEU A 120 5.31 -8.61 3.40
CA LEU A 120 6.15 -9.38 4.31
C LEU A 120 5.43 -10.66 4.73
N GLN A 121 6.20 -11.72 4.92
CA GLN A 121 5.66 -12.98 5.45
C GLN A 121 4.95 -12.71 6.79
N GLY A 122 3.75 -13.28 6.94
CA GLY A 122 2.94 -13.13 8.13
C GLY A 122 2.20 -11.80 8.26
N SER A 123 2.29 -10.91 7.27
CA SER A 123 1.57 -9.64 7.30
C SER A 123 0.06 -9.84 7.20
N ALA A 124 -0.68 -9.09 8.02
CA ALA A 124 -2.14 -9.07 7.95
C ALA A 124 -2.66 -8.52 6.63
N ALA A 125 -1.87 -7.69 5.94
CA ALA A 125 -2.25 -7.11 4.65
C ALA A 125 -2.45 -8.15 3.57
N ARG A 126 -1.80 -9.32 3.68
CA ARG A 126 -1.94 -10.39 2.70
C ARG A 126 -3.41 -10.80 2.52
N ARG A 127 -4.17 -10.89 3.61
CA ARG A 127 -5.59 -11.25 3.56
C ARG A 127 -6.42 -10.21 2.83
N LEU A 128 -6.11 -8.94 3.03
CA LEU A 128 -6.76 -7.86 2.31
C LEU A 128 -6.55 -8.03 0.81
N TYR A 129 -5.30 -8.24 0.39
CA TYR A 129 -4.98 -8.39 -1.03
C TYR A 129 -5.64 -9.64 -1.63
N GLU A 130 -5.64 -10.75 -0.91
CA GLU A 130 -6.30 -11.98 -1.37
C GLU A 130 -7.80 -11.76 -1.61
N ARG A 131 -8.47 -11.00 -0.74
CA ARG A 131 -9.89 -10.67 -0.93
C ARG A 131 -10.14 -9.87 -2.19
N TYR A 132 -9.14 -9.12 -2.67
CA TYR A 132 -9.26 -8.32 -3.90
C TYR A 132 -8.70 -9.01 -5.13
N GLY A 133 -8.43 -10.31 -5.05
CA GLY A 133 -8.06 -11.11 -6.22
C GLY A 133 -6.57 -11.25 -6.45
N PHE A 134 -5.73 -10.82 -5.52
CA PHE A 134 -4.29 -11.07 -5.62
C PHE A 134 -3.98 -12.51 -5.24
N ALA A 135 -3.12 -13.14 -6.02
CA ALA A 135 -2.64 -14.49 -5.77
C ALA A 135 -1.12 -14.50 -5.69
N THR A 136 -0.58 -15.43 -4.91
CA THR A 136 0.87 -15.55 -4.76
C THR A 136 1.51 -16.07 -6.04
N GLU A 137 2.50 -15.36 -6.58
CA GLU A 137 3.34 -15.83 -7.69
C GLU A 137 4.54 -16.60 -7.19
N ARG A 138 5.21 -16.10 -6.16
CA ARG A 138 6.35 -16.73 -5.52
C ARG A 138 6.53 -16.15 -4.13
N GLU A 139 7.33 -16.80 -3.32
CA GLU A 139 7.66 -16.31 -2.00
C GLU A 139 9.02 -16.82 -1.55
N ASP A 140 9.62 -16.09 -0.64
CA ASP A 140 10.85 -16.50 0.05
C ASP A 140 10.65 -16.37 1.57
N ALA A 141 11.72 -16.43 2.34
CA ALA A 141 11.62 -16.37 3.79
C ALA A 141 11.08 -15.03 4.34
N ILE A 142 11.21 -13.96 3.56
CA ILE A 142 10.87 -12.60 3.99
C ILE A 142 9.64 -12.06 3.27
N ASP A 143 9.55 -12.27 1.95
CA ASP A 143 8.54 -11.65 1.10
C ASP A 143 7.61 -12.65 0.44
N VAL A 144 6.36 -12.22 0.26
CA VAL A 144 5.36 -12.89 -0.58
C VAL A 144 5.09 -11.97 -1.77
N PHE A 145 5.33 -12.45 -2.98
CA PHE A 145 5.11 -11.67 -4.21
C PHE A 145 3.79 -12.08 -4.82
N MET A 146 2.91 -11.10 -5.03
CA MET A 146 1.55 -11.34 -5.46
C MET A 146 1.22 -10.61 -6.76
N VAL A 147 0.27 -11.15 -7.51
CA VAL A 147 -0.22 -10.57 -8.75
C VAL A 147 -1.74 -10.64 -8.78
N ARG A 148 -2.35 -9.59 -9.33
CA ARG A 148 -3.77 -9.55 -9.64
C ARG A 148 -3.91 -9.23 -11.13
N HIS A 149 -4.64 -10.08 -11.85
CA HIS A 149 -4.97 -9.81 -13.25
C HIS A 149 -6.25 -8.96 -13.34
N PRO A 150 -6.40 -8.17 -14.41
CA PRO A 150 -7.57 -7.31 -14.52
C PRO A 150 -8.85 -8.15 -14.52
N HIS A 151 -9.87 -7.61 -13.84
CA HIS A 151 -11.19 -8.20 -13.85
C HIS A 151 -11.88 -7.79 -15.14
N THR A 152 -12.12 -8.75 -16.02
CA THR A 152 -12.82 -8.52 -17.28
C THR A 152 -14.23 -9.12 -17.18
N LEU A 153 -15.19 -8.30 -17.56
CA LEU A 153 -16.59 -8.74 -17.64
C LEU A 153 -16.85 -9.38 -18.99
#